data_b5b7249a63895579b36f1aac2f8bac4f
#
_entry.id   b5b7249a63895579b36f1aac2f8bac4f
#
_cell.length_a   1.000
_cell.length_b   1.000
_cell.length_c   1.000
_cell.angle_alpha   90.00
_cell.angle_beta   90.00
_cell.angle_gamma   90.00
#
_symmetry.space_group_name_H-M   'P 1'
#
loop_
_entity.id
_entity.type
_entity.pdbx_description
1 polymer ?
#
loop_
_entity_poly.entity_id
_entity_poly.type
_entity_poly.pdbx_seq_one_letter_code
_entity_poly.pdbx_strand_id
1 'polypeptide(L)'
;MNKVKKNNSYKIFHDQKNNYGKKEFQSIDLKNKTIKRILIIKWGGMGDVVISTAIIEDILMTFPNAKVDINTLPQWQIIFKNHLGINNVWGSNNKKGLNTFIHLFKWVKIVKTENYDLIIDLQTNDRSRIYLSILKLLSNNTKYIIGNHAVKPYSIIPKSRIKITNPFQMMQRTINSIGIISNTLSPKIYTSKNDTTASKIILKENYLKKNNFVVLICGSNIRGKRKRWGVKNFIDLAMLIKKKLKYKVVLIGGQDDIDECLSISNNDNTIINLCNKTNLIELIEIFSNSKFII
;
A
#
# COMPACT_ATOMS: atom_id res chain seq x y z
N MET A 1 -45.12 -5.27 6.92
CA MET A 1 -44.32 -4.05 7.17
C MET A 1 -43.36 -4.29 8.32
N ASN A 2 -42.18 -4.81 8.04
CA ASN A 2 -41.13 -5.06 9.06
C ASN A 2 -39.99 -4.07 8.88
N LYS A 3 -39.88 -3.12 9.81
CA LYS A 3 -38.78 -2.17 9.90
C LYS A 3 -37.50 -2.89 10.33
N VAL A 4 -36.52 -3.00 9.42
CA VAL A 4 -35.16 -3.43 9.75
C VAL A 4 -34.51 -2.29 10.55
N LYS A 5 -34.27 -2.51 11.84
CA LYS A 5 -33.47 -1.64 12.70
C LYS A 5 -31.99 -1.76 12.29
N LYS A 6 -31.42 -0.68 11.74
CA LYS A 6 -29.98 -0.53 11.61
C LYS A 6 -29.37 -0.36 13.00
N ASN A 7 -28.71 -1.39 13.51
CA ASN A 7 -27.87 -1.28 14.70
C ASN A 7 -26.52 -0.66 14.32
N ASN A 8 -26.41 0.65 14.42
CA ASN A 8 -25.14 1.38 14.44
C ASN A 8 -24.65 1.46 15.90
N SER A 9 -24.05 0.39 16.40
CA SER A 9 -23.37 0.43 17.70
C SER A 9 -21.89 0.76 17.52
N TYR A 10 -21.55 2.03 17.21
CA TYR A 10 -20.21 2.53 17.47
C TYR A 10 -20.12 2.90 18.94
N LYS A 11 -19.44 2.09 19.75
CA LYS A 11 -19.08 2.45 21.12
C LYS A 11 -18.15 3.68 21.09
N ILE A 12 -18.67 4.79 21.54
CA ILE A 12 -17.89 6.01 21.82
C ILE A 12 -17.13 5.72 23.11
N PHE A 13 -15.82 5.50 23.00
CA PHE A 13 -14.96 5.47 24.19
C PHE A 13 -14.65 6.91 24.59
N HIS A 14 -15.07 7.33 25.76
CA HIS A 14 -14.61 8.57 26.39
C HIS A 14 -13.11 8.45 26.68
N ASP A 15 -12.30 9.23 25.98
CA ASP A 15 -10.87 9.33 26.21
C ASP A 15 -10.59 10.03 27.54
N GLN A 16 -9.70 9.39 28.31
CA GLN A 16 -9.06 10.02 29.47
C GLN A 16 -8.29 11.26 29.02
N LYS A 17 -8.43 12.33 29.81
CA LYS A 17 -7.76 13.61 29.63
C LYS A 17 -6.24 13.47 29.57
N ASN A 18 -5.68 13.36 28.38
CA ASN A 18 -4.27 13.63 28.16
C ASN A 18 -4.13 15.12 27.81
N ASN A 19 -3.40 15.85 28.63
CA ASN A 19 -3.02 17.26 28.44
C ASN A 19 -2.09 17.44 27.24
N TYR A 20 -2.59 17.25 26.03
CA TYR A 20 -1.95 17.76 24.83
C TYR A 20 -2.47 19.18 24.61
N GLY A 21 -1.54 20.15 24.62
CA GLY A 21 -1.86 21.57 24.53
C GLY A 21 -2.93 21.85 23.48
N LYS A 22 -3.87 22.74 23.81
CA LYS A 22 -5.01 23.19 23.02
C LYS A 22 -4.53 23.77 21.67
N LYS A 23 -4.29 22.92 20.67
CA LYS A 23 -4.33 23.32 19.26
C LYS A 23 -5.70 22.93 18.74
N GLU A 24 -6.48 23.92 18.38
CA GLU A 24 -7.71 23.71 17.63
C GLU A 24 -7.40 22.90 16.36
N PHE A 25 -8.11 21.79 16.20
CA PHE A 25 -8.01 20.94 15.02
C PHE A 25 -8.62 21.70 13.85
N GLN A 26 -7.80 22.29 12.99
CA GLN A 26 -8.28 22.95 11.79
C GLN A 26 -8.22 21.98 10.62
N SER A 27 -9.37 21.49 10.18
CA SER A 27 -9.49 21.01 8.82
C SER A 27 -9.55 22.22 7.90
N ILE A 28 -8.78 22.22 6.84
CA ILE A 28 -8.73 23.28 5.85
C ILE A 28 -9.14 22.67 4.51
N ASP A 29 -10.09 23.29 3.84
CA ASP A 29 -10.39 22.90 2.46
C ASP A 29 -9.31 23.48 1.54
N LEU A 30 -8.49 22.57 0.98
CA LEU A 30 -7.41 22.94 0.05
C LEU A 30 -7.84 22.82 -1.42
N LYS A 31 -9.04 22.36 -1.74
CA LYS A 31 -9.50 22.20 -3.14
C LYS A 31 -9.41 23.48 -3.95
N ASN A 32 -9.70 24.61 -3.31
CA ASN A 32 -9.69 25.94 -3.94
C ASN A 32 -8.33 26.66 -3.79
N LYS A 33 -7.30 25.98 -3.29
CA LYS A 33 -5.94 26.54 -3.19
C LYS A 33 -5.09 26.12 -4.37
N THR A 34 -4.22 27.02 -4.80
CA THR A 34 -3.23 26.71 -5.84
C THR A 34 -2.14 25.81 -5.25
N ILE A 35 -2.27 24.49 -5.47
CA ILE A 35 -1.28 23.48 -5.12
C ILE A 35 -0.65 22.99 -6.42
N LYS A 36 0.65 23.23 -6.58
CA LYS A 36 1.39 22.88 -7.80
C LYS A 36 2.19 21.59 -7.65
N ARG A 37 2.72 21.33 -6.44
CA ARG A 37 3.56 20.16 -6.18
C ARG A 37 3.14 19.47 -4.89
N ILE A 38 2.91 18.16 -4.99
CA ILE A 38 2.46 17.31 -3.88
C ILE A 38 3.46 16.17 -3.70
N LEU A 39 3.89 15.93 -2.46
CA LEU A 39 4.61 14.73 -2.08
C LEU A 39 3.69 13.83 -1.27
N ILE A 40 3.58 12.57 -1.66
CA ILE A 40 2.89 11.53 -0.88
C ILE A 40 3.93 10.57 -0.31
N ILE A 41 3.87 10.31 0.99
CA ILE A 41 4.79 9.40 1.70
C ILE A 41 4.05 8.13 2.07
N LYS A 42 4.54 6.95 1.55
CA LYS A 42 4.01 5.64 1.91
C LYS A 42 5.09 4.56 1.86
N TRP A 43 5.59 4.16 3.02
CA TRP A 43 6.71 3.20 3.19
C TRP A 43 6.27 1.84 3.74
N GLY A 44 4.99 1.64 4.04
CA GLY A 44 4.45 0.49 4.73
C GLY A 44 4.68 -0.86 4.05
N GLY A 45 4.09 -1.90 4.60
CA GLY A 45 4.03 -3.21 3.97
C GLY A 45 3.30 -3.17 2.63
N MET A 46 3.54 -4.15 1.77
CA MET A 46 2.98 -4.25 0.42
C MET A 46 1.47 -3.99 0.38
N GLY A 47 0.71 -4.66 1.25
CA GLY A 47 -0.76 -4.50 1.29
C GLY A 47 -1.20 -3.07 1.56
N ASP A 48 -0.55 -2.37 2.51
CA ASP A 48 -0.87 -0.97 2.81
C ASP A 48 -0.50 -0.04 1.66
N VAL A 49 0.58 -0.34 0.91
CA VAL A 49 0.97 0.43 -0.27
C VAL A 49 -0.04 0.22 -1.40
N VAL A 50 -0.47 -1.03 -1.64
CA VAL A 50 -1.52 -1.34 -2.62
C VAL A 50 -2.83 -0.63 -2.25
N ILE A 51 -3.27 -0.71 -1.00
CA ILE A 51 -4.49 -0.03 -0.54
C ILE A 51 -4.40 1.49 -0.72
N SER A 52 -3.20 2.08 -0.53
CA SER A 52 -3.01 3.52 -0.69
C SER A 52 -3.22 4.02 -2.12
N THR A 53 -3.15 3.15 -3.14
CA THR A 53 -3.40 3.56 -4.53
C THR A 53 -4.81 4.11 -4.75
N ALA A 54 -5.82 3.59 -4.04
CA ALA A 54 -7.17 4.15 -4.09
C ALA A 54 -7.22 5.60 -3.56
N ILE A 55 -6.51 5.87 -2.47
CA ILE A 55 -6.41 7.22 -1.90
C ILE A 55 -5.64 8.18 -2.82
N ILE A 56 -4.62 7.66 -3.50
CA ILE A 56 -3.83 8.44 -4.46
C ILE A 56 -4.67 8.87 -5.66
N GLU A 57 -5.57 8.01 -6.16
CA GLU A 57 -6.54 8.38 -7.19
C GLU A 57 -7.39 9.59 -6.77
N ASP A 58 -7.93 9.58 -5.56
CA ASP A 58 -8.75 10.68 -5.05
C ASP A 58 -7.94 11.99 -4.93
N ILE A 59 -6.65 11.90 -4.56
CA ILE A 59 -5.74 13.07 -4.52
C ILE A 59 -5.50 13.60 -5.93
N LEU A 60 -5.20 12.72 -6.90
CA LEU A 60 -4.96 13.10 -8.29
C LEU A 60 -6.19 13.73 -8.95
N MET A 61 -7.38 13.17 -8.71
CA MET A 61 -8.64 13.75 -9.19
C MET A 61 -8.93 15.12 -8.58
N THR A 62 -8.53 15.34 -7.32
CA THR A 62 -8.76 16.63 -6.65
C THR A 62 -7.80 17.71 -7.11
N PHE A 63 -6.56 17.35 -7.43
CA PHE A 63 -5.51 18.28 -7.87
C PHE A 63 -4.98 17.92 -9.27
N PRO A 64 -5.80 18.00 -10.32
CA PRO A 64 -5.45 17.49 -11.66
C PRO A 64 -4.26 18.23 -12.30
N ASN A 65 -3.97 19.44 -11.88
CA ASN A 65 -2.87 20.27 -12.40
C ASN A 65 -1.60 20.21 -11.52
N ALA A 66 -1.62 19.46 -10.41
CA ALA A 66 -0.46 19.35 -9.54
C ALA A 66 0.48 18.23 -10.03
N LYS A 67 1.79 18.47 -9.93
CA LYS A 67 2.79 17.41 -10.05
C LYS A 67 2.82 16.61 -8.75
N VAL A 68 2.44 15.34 -8.81
CA VAL A 68 2.37 14.45 -7.65
C VAL A 68 3.53 13.48 -7.69
N ASP A 69 4.36 13.52 -6.66
CA ASP A 69 5.49 12.61 -6.47
C ASP A 69 5.18 11.63 -5.33
N ILE A 70 5.62 10.39 -5.48
CA ILE A 70 5.47 9.34 -4.47
C ILE A 70 6.85 9.00 -3.87
N ASN A 71 6.97 9.10 -2.56
CA ASN A 71 8.10 8.57 -1.82
C ASN A 71 7.70 7.25 -1.13
N THR A 72 8.31 6.16 -1.57
CA THR A 72 8.02 4.81 -1.07
C THR A 72 9.32 4.04 -0.77
N LEU A 73 9.24 2.74 -0.44
CA LEU A 73 10.42 1.88 -0.38
C LEU A 73 10.83 1.43 -1.79
N PRO A 74 12.13 1.18 -2.06
CA PRO A 74 12.59 0.78 -3.38
C PRO A 74 11.82 -0.38 -4.00
N GLN A 75 11.51 -1.40 -3.21
CA GLN A 75 10.78 -2.59 -3.68
C GLN A 75 9.32 -2.32 -4.06
N TRP A 76 8.73 -1.21 -3.61
CA TRP A 76 7.33 -0.85 -3.90
C TRP A 76 7.18 0.17 -5.02
N GLN A 77 8.27 0.70 -5.57
CA GLN A 77 8.21 1.67 -6.67
C GLN A 77 7.50 1.09 -7.89
N ILE A 78 7.63 -0.21 -8.12
CA ILE A 78 7.00 -0.93 -9.23
C ILE A 78 5.47 -0.80 -9.24
N ILE A 79 4.83 -0.65 -8.06
CA ILE A 79 3.37 -0.50 -7.94
C ILE A 79 2.87 0.78 -8.60
N PHE A 80 3.70 1.82 -8.64
CA PHE A 80 3.35 3.14 -9.15
C PHE A 80 3.96 3.46 -10.52
N LYS A 81 4.87 2.62 -11.01
CA LYS A 81 5.71 2.88 -12.20
C LYS A 81 4.90 3.25 -13.45
N ASN A 82 3.76 2.62 -13.66
CA ASN A 82 2.96 2.80 -14.87
C ASN A 82 1.78 3.77 -14.68
N HIS A 83 1.72 4.47 -13.58
CA HIS A 83 0.61 5.36 -13.26
C HIS A 83 0.79 6.72 -13.96
N LEU A 84 -0.08 7.03 -14.93
CA LEU A 84 0.05 8.23 -15.78
C LEU A 84 -0.10 9.57 -15.01
N GLY A 85 -0.83 9.57 -13.89
CA GLY A 85 -1.03 10.78 -13.07
C GLY A 85 0.10 11.05 -12.08
N ILE A 86 1.06 10.14 -11.91
CA ILE A 86 2.20 10.32 -11.02
C ILE A 86 3.39 10.88 -11.80
N ASN A 87 3.94 12.00 -11.32
CA ASN A 87 5.06 12.66 -11.96
C ASN A 87 6.39 11.93 -11.72
N ASN A 88 6.67 11.53 -10.46
CA ASN A 88 7.89 10.81 -10.12
C ASN A 88 7.67 9.85 -8.94
N VAL A 89 8.38 8.72 -8.96
CA VAL A 89 8.39 7.73 -7.88
C VAL A 89 9.81 7.46 -7.45
N TRP A 90 10.13 7.74 -6.20
CA TRP A 90 11.48 7.54 -5.68
C TRP A 90 11.49 6.80 -4.35
N GLY A 91 12.55 6.01 -4.16
CA GLY A 91 12.69 5.11 -3.03
C GLY A 91 13.50 5.71 -1.89
N SER A 92 13.02 5.51 -0.65
CA SER A 92 13.82 5.75 0.56
C SER A 92 14.33 4.45 1.13
N ASN A 93 15.64 4.26 1.19
CA ASN A 93 16.23 3.09 1.82
C ASN A 93 16.07 3.15 3.34
N ASN A 94 15.49 2.08 3.91
CA ASN A 94 15.30 1.92 5.35
C ASN A 94 16.50 1.20 5.99
N LYS A 95 17.73 1.65 5.77
CA LYS A 95 18.90 1.05 6.43
C LYS A 95 18.94 1.45 7.90
N LYS A 96 19.44 0.54 8.75
CA LYS A 96 19.66 0.79 10.19
C LYS A 96 21.11 1.28 10.41
N GLY A 97 21.36 1.91 11.57
CA GLY A 97 22.68 2.39 11.98
C GLY A 97 23.04 3.76 11.42
N LEU A 98 24.32 4.10 11.37
CA LEU A 98 24.87 5.38 10.91
C LEU A 98 24.36 5.80 9.52
N ASN A 99 24.13 4.83 8.64
CA ASN A 99 23.56 5.08 7.32
C ASN A 99 22.16 5.69 7.36
N THR A 100 21.42 5.58 8.49
CA THR A 100 20.10 6.19 8.64
C THR A 100 20.16 7.72 8.57
N PHE A 101 21.18 8.34 9.19
CA PHE A 101 21.36 9.78 9.17
C PHE A 101 21.70 10.29 7.76
N ILE A 102 22.60 9.60 7.05
CA ILE A 102 22.96 9.95 5.67
C ILE A 102 21.71 9.88 4.77
N HIS A 103 20.88 8.84 4.92
CA HIS A 103 19.63 8.71 4.17
C HIS A 103 18.62 9.79 4.53
N LEU A 104 18.51 10.14 5.80
CA LEU A 104 17.65 11.22 6.27
C LEU A 104 18.05 12.56 5.64
N PHE A 105 19.36 12.92 5.70
CA PHE A 105 19.83 14.17 5.10
C PHE A 105 19.66 14.21 3.59
N LYS A 106 19.92 13.08 2.89
CA LYS A 106 19.63 12.97 1.45
C LYS A 106 18.14 13.16 1.15
N TRP A 107 17.28 12.54 1.94
CA TRP A 107 15.83 12.68 1.80
C TRP A 107 15.39 14.13 2.01
N VAL A 108 15.85 14.78 3.09
CA VAL A 108 15.54 16.18 3.38
C VAL A 108 16.04 17.09 2.26
N LYS A 109 17.24 16.85 1.73
CA LYS A 109 17.79 17.61 0.60
C LYS A 109 16.90 17.50 -0.63
N ILE A 110 16.47 16.30 -1.01
CA ILE A 110 15.58 16.08 -2.15
C ILE A 110 14.26 16.83 -1.94
N VAL A 111 13.60 16.64 -0.80
CA VAL A 111 12.29 17.26 -0.52
C VAL A 111 12.38 18.79 -0.50
N LYS A 112 13.48 19.34 0.04
CA LYS A 112 13.73 20.78 0.06
C LYS A 112 13.96 21.34 -1.37
N THR A 113 14.74 20.65 -2.21
CA THR A 113 15.02 21.07 -3.59
C THR A 113 13.75 21.05 -4.44
N GLU A 114 12.89 20.02 -4.26
CA GLU A 114 11.65 19.87 -5.02
C GLU A 114 10.55 20.85 -4.62
N ASN A 115 10.68 21.52 -3.48
CA ASN A 115 9.82 22.61 -3.01
C ASN A 115 8.31 22.31 -3.09
N TYR A 116 7.87 21.25 -2.38
CA TYR A 116 6.46 20.83 -2.35
C TYR A 116 5.57 21.82 -1.61
N ASP A 117 4.43 22.20 -2.18
CA ASP A 117 3.39 23.00 -1.53
C ASP A 117 2.67 22.18 -0.44
N LEU A 118 2.44 20.89 -0.71
CA LEU A 118 1.71 19.98 0.14
C LEU A 118 2.46 18.65 0.30
N ILE A 119 2.66 18.23 1.54
CA ILE A 119 3.15 16.88 1.87
C ILE A 119 2.05 16.11 2.57
N ILE A 120 1.69 14.94 2.02
CA ILE A 120 0.67 14.03 2.55
C ILE A 120 1.37 12.79 3.12
N ASP A 121 1.41 12.69 4.44
CA ASP A 121 1.97 11.51 5.12
C ASP A 121 0.90 10.45 5.33
N LEU A 122 0.79 9.52 4.36
CA LEU A 122 -0.06 8.33 4.47
C LEU A 122 0.62 7.20 5.24
N GLN A 123 1.91 7.33 5.59
CA GLN A 123 2.64 6.36 6.39
C GLN A 123 2.29 6.48 7.86
N THR A 124 2.19 7.69 8.38
CA THR A 124 1.73 8.04 9.73
C THR A 124 2.37 7.22 10.86
N ASN A 125 3.69 7.04 10.81
CA ASN A 125 4.45 6.41 11.89
C ASN A 125 5.54 7.34 12.44
N ASP A 126 6.19 6.95 13.53
CA ASP A 126 7.22 7.77 14.19
C ASP A 126 8.37 8.12 13.25
N ARG A 127 8.74 7.22 12.34
CA ARG A 127 9.82 7.48 11.38
C ARG A 127 9.46 8.61 10.42
N SER A 128 8.31 8.55 9.73
CA SER A 128 7.89 9.62 8.82
C SER A 128 7.76 10.93 9.56
N ARG A 129 7.25 10.91 10.79
CA ARG A 129 7.14 12.08 11.66
C ARG A 129 8.51 12.70 11.97
N ILE A 130 9.53 11.90 12.30
CA ILE A 130 10.91 12.38 12.53
C ILE A 130 11.47 13.05 11.27
N TYR A 131 11.35 12.41 10.10
CA TYR A 131 11.82 12.96 8.84
C TYR A 131 11.16 14.30 8.52
N LEU A 132 9.86 14.40 8.70
CA LEU A 132 9.11 15.63 8.48
C LEU A 132 9.42 16.71 9.54
N SER A 133 9.71 16.33 10.78
CA SER A 133 10.12 17.27 11.85
C SER A 133 11.47 17.91 11.53
N ILE A 134 12.43 17.12 11.07
CA ILE A 134 13.75 17.61 10.65
C ILE A 134 13.64 18.46 9.38
N LEU A 135 12.81 18.04 8.41
CA LEU A 135 12.52 18.86 7.24
C LEU A 135 12.02 20.25 7.65
N LYS A 136 11.03 20.30 8.55
CA LYS A 136 10.42 21.55 9.02
C LYS A 136 11.40 22.43 9.80
N LEU A 137 12.37 21.83 10.51
CA LEU A 137 13.43 22.57 11.20
C LEU A 137 14.42 23.21 10.22
N LEU A 138 14.74 22.49 9.11
CA LEU A 138 15.74 22.90 8.12
C LEU A 138 15.15 23.69 6.93
N SER A 139 13.83 23.73 6.78
CA SER A 139 13.15 24.41 5.67
C SER A 139 11.70 24.74 6.04
N ASN A 140 11.29 25.97 5.76
CA ASN A 140 9.91 26.45 5.92
C ASN A 140 9.16 26.56 4.59
N ASN A 141 9.70 26.04 3.49
CA ASN A 141 9.12 26.24 2.15
C ASN A 141 7.80 25.48 1.94
N THR A 142 7.61 24.34 2.64
CA THR A 142 6.37 23.57 2.53
C THR A 142 5.24 24.23 3.29
N LYS A 143 4.18 24.64 2.59
CA LYS A 143 3.04 25.33 3.18
C LYS A 143 2.19 24.42 4.07
N TYR A 144 1.95 23.20 3.60
CA TYR A 144 1.05 22.26 4.27
C TYR A 144 1.70 20.89 4.44
N ILE A 145 1.70 20.37 5.66
CA ILE A 145 2.10 19.01 5.98
C ILE A 145 0.95 18.37 6.72
N ILE A 146 0.38 17.30 6.16
CA ILE A 146 -0.77 16.59 6.73
C ILE A 146 -0.42 15.16 7.09
N GLY A 147 -1.08 14.65 8.12
CA GLY A 147 -0.94 13.28 8.57
C GLY A 147 -1.99 12.94 9.62
N ASN A 148 -1.99 11.72 10.10
CA ASN A 148 -3.02 11.22 11.01
C ASN A 148 -2.71 11.45 12.51
N HIS A 149 -1.70 12.23 12.85
CA HIS A 149 -1.30 12.52 14.24
C HIS A 149 -1.56 13.97 14.62
N ALA A 150 -2.05 14.18 15.86
CA ALA A 150 -2.36 15.50 16.42
C ALA A 150 -1.12 16.23 16.98
N VAL A 151 0.06 16.04 16.39
CA VAL A 151 1.33 16.59 16.90
C VAL A 151 2.16 17.18 15.76
N LYS A 152 3.11 18.04 16.12
CA LYS A 152 4.12 18.52 15.15
C LYS A 152 4.80 17.31 14.47
N PRO A 153 5.16 17.39 13.17
CA PRO A 153 5.26 18.61 12.34
C PRO A 153 3.99 18.95 11.54
N TYR A 154 2.91 18.18 11.70
CA TYR A 154 1.70 18.36 10.89
C TYR A 154 1.07 19.75 11.15
N SER A 155 0.75 20.45 10.07
CA SER A 155 0.06 21.74 10.09
C SER A 155 -1.45 21.59 10.06
N ILE A 156 -1.93 20.50 9.49
CA ILE A 156 -3.35 20.16 9.42
C ILE A 156 -3.54 18.78 10.05
N ILE A 157 -4.59 18.65 10.86
CA ILE A 157 -4.83 17.47 11.67
C ILE A 157 -6.30 17.09 11.53
N PRO A 158 -6.62 15.79 11.39
CA PRO A 158 -8.01 15.32 11.34
C PRO A 158 -8.82 15.74 12.56
N LYS A 159 -10.05 16.21 12.37
CA LYS A 159 -10.95 16.69 13.46
C LYS A 159 -11.35 15.59 14.47
N SER A 160 -11.40 14.34 14.02
CA SER A 160 -11.89 13.22 14.84
C SER A 160 -10.75 12.56 15.64
N ARG A 161 -10.97 12.37 16.94
CA ARG A 161 -10.10 11.60 17.84
C ARG A 161 -10.48 10.12 17.95
N ILE A 162 -11.44 9.65 17.17
CA ILE A 162 -11.87 8.24 17.18
C ILE A 162 -10.66 7.38 16.79
N LYS A 163 -10.38 6.37 17.62
CA LYS A 163 -9.31 5.41 17.32
C LYS A 163 -9.71 4.59 16.11
N ILE A 164 -9.00 4.79 15.02
CA ILE A 164 -9.15 3.99 13.79
C ILE A 164 -7.97 3.02 13.73
N THR A 165 -8.25 1.74 13.55
CA THR A 165 -7.25 0.69 13.39
C THR A 165 -7.11 0.23 11.95
N ASN A 166 -8.12 0.47 11.12
CA ASN A 166 -8.10 0.13 9.70
C ASN A 166 -7.20 1.11 8.92
N PRO A 167 -6.14 0.64 8.24
CA PRO A 167 -5.20 1.51 7.51
C PRO A 167 -5.87 2.35 6.41
N PHE A 168 -6.85 1.80 5.69
CA PHE A 168 -7.57 2.53 4.66
C PHE A 168 -8.36 3.71 5.25
N GLN A 169 -9.12 3.47 6.31
CA GLN A 169 -9.87 4.52 7.00
C GLN A 169 -8.97 5.59 7.61
N MET A 170 -7.76 5.22 8.07
CA MET A 170 -6.76 6.19 8.54
C MET A 170 -6.31 7.11 7.40
N MET A 171 -6.04 6.56 6.24
CA MET A 171 -5.66 7.35 5.06
C MET A 171 -6.82 8.21 4.55
N GLN A 172 -8.05 7.68 4.50
CA GLN A 172 -9.25 8.47 4.18
C GLN A 172 -9.40 9.66 5.12
N ARG A 173 -9.27 9.43 6.44
CA ARG A 173 -9.34 10.50 7.43
C ARG A 173 -8.26 11.57 7.21
N THR A 174 -7.06 11.17 6.80
CA THR A 174 -5.98 12.11 6.50
C THR A 174 -6.36 13.03 5.35
N ILE A 175 -6.83 12.50 4.22
CA ILE A 175 -7.19 13.32 3.05
C ILE A 175 -8.48 14.12 3.28
N ASN A 176 -9.42 13.60 4.06
CA ASN A 176 -10.63 14.32 4.42
C ASN A 176 -10.33 15.60 5.23
N SER A 177 -9.20 15.64 5.96
CA SER A 177 -8.78 16.83 6.72
C SER A 177 -8.44 18.04 5.84
N ILE A 178 -8.23 17.82 4.55
CA ILE A 178 -7.97 18.87 3.54
C ILE A 178 -9.09 19.00 2.51
N GLY A 179 -10.26 18.47 2.82
CA GLY A 179 -11.47 18.59 1.99
C GLY A 179 -11.60 17.54 0.90
N ILE A 180 -10.64 16.61 0.73
CA ILE A 180 -10.76 15.54 -0.28
C ILE A 180 -11.77 14.52 0.21
N ILE A 181 -12.79 14.23 -0.61
CA ILE A 181 -13.77 13.17 -0.35
C ILE A 181 -13.21 11.88 -0.97
N SER A 182 -13.05 10.84 -0.15
CA SER A 182 -12.60 9.54 -0.64
C SER A 182 -13.75 8.79 -1.30
N ASN A 183 -13.71 8.68 -2.63
CA ASN A 183 -14.71 8.02 -3.46
C ASN A 183 -14.20 6.71 -4.05
N THR A 184 -12.88 6.55 -4.19
CA THR A 184 -12.26 5.35 -4.75
C THR A 184 -12.18 4.27 -3.68
N LEU A 185 -12.95 3.19 -3.84
CA LEU A 185 -13.07 2.12 -2.83
C LEU A 185 -12.13 0.93 -3.07
N SER A 186 -11.58 0.80 -4.27
CA SER A 186 -10.71 -0.31 -4.64
C SER A 186 -9.34 0.17 -5.12
N PRO A 187 -8.26 -0.53 -4.73
CA PRO A 187 -6.92 -0.24 -5.22
C PRO A 187 -6.83 -0.30 -6.74
N LYS A 188 -5.99 0.56 -7.32
CA LYS A 188 -5.70 0.58 -8.75
C LYS A 188 -4.20 0.45 -9.00
N ILE A 189 -3.81 -0.52 -9.78
CA ILE A 189 -2.43 -0.72 -10.25
C ILE A 189 -2.46 -0.78 -11.75
N TYR A 190 -1.59 -0.01 -12.38
CA TYR A 190 -1.51 0.12 -13.84
C TYR A 190 -0.40 -0.77 -14.38
N THR A 191 -0.71 -1.50 -15.44
CA THR A 191 0.25 -2.37 -16.15
C THR A 191 0.63 -1.77 -17.49
N SER A 192 1.86 -1.99 -17.94
CA SER A 192 2.28 -1.66 -19.31
C SER A 192 2.02 -2.82 -20.27
N LYS A 193 2.11 -2.55 -21.58
CA LYS A 193 2.07 -3.61 -22.60
C LYS A 193 3.18 -4.65 -22.39
N ASN A 194 4.36 -4.22 -21.98
CA ASN A 194 5.48 -5.12 -21.72
C ASN A 194 5.21 -6.05 -20.54
N ASP A 195 4.64 -5.53 -19.42
CA ASP A 195 4.27 -6.33 -18.27
C ASP A 195 3.23 -7.40 -18.65
N THR A 196 2.21 -7.00 -19.42
CA THR A 196 1.18 -7.91 -19.92
C THR A 196 1.77 -8.99 -20.85
N THR A 197 2.73 -8.64 -21.69
CA THR A 197 3.41 -9.60 -22.58
C THR A 197 4.21 -10.61 -21.78
N ALA A 198 5.01 -10.17 -20.80
CA ALA A 198 5.78 -11.07 -19.93
C ALA A 198 4.87 -12.05 -19.20
N SER A 199 3.77 -11.57 -18.62
CA SER A 199 2.78 -12.43 -17.95
C SER A 199 2.15 -13.44 -18.89
N LYS A 200 1.83 -13.06 -20.12
CA LYS A 200 1.28 -13.98 -21.16
C LYS A 200 2.28 -15.07 -21.54
N ILE A 201 3.58 -14.76 -21.59
CA ILE A 201 4.62 -15.76 -21.82
C ILE A 201 4.61 -16.78 -20.67
N ILE A 202 4.62 -16.33 -19.42
CA ILE A 202 4.55 -17.21 -18.24
C ILE A 202 3.31 -18.13 -18.31
N LEU A 203 2.15 -17.56 -18.61
CA LEU A 203 0.90 -18.33 -18.75
C LEU A 203 0.99 -19.39 -19.86
N LYS A 204 1.56 -19.02 -21.02
CA LYS A 204 1.72 -19.90 -22.17
C LYS A 204 2.70 -21.05 -21.90
N GLU A 205 3.87 -20.75 -21.35
CA GLU A 205 4.91 -21.74 -21.03
C GLU A 205 4.43 -22.78 -20.02
N ASN A 206 3.53 -22.39 -19.11
CA ASN A 206 2.96 -23.28 -18.09
C ASN A 206 1.59 -23.86 -18.52
N TYR A 207 1.18 -23.67 -19.77
CA TYR A 207 -0.12 -24.14 -20.30
C TYR A 207 -1.32 -23.70 -19.43
N LEU A 208 -1.26 -22.45 -18.91
CA LEU A 208 -2.31 -21.84 -18.10
C LEU A 208 -3.26 -21.05 -18.99
N LYS A 209 -4.53 -21.44 -18.99
CA LYS A 209 -5.62 -20.75 -19.70
C LYS A 209 -6.55 -20.09 -18.70
N LYS A 210 -7.27 -19.06 -19.14
CA LYS A 210 -8.25 -18.37 -18.33
C LYS A 210 -9.22 -19.36 -17.65
N ASN A 211 -9.37 -19.23 -16.34
CA ASN A 211 -10.26 -20.04 -15.49
C ASN A 211 -9.93 -21.54 -15.43
N ASN A 212 -8.74 -21.99 -15.85
CA ASN A 212 -8.37 -23.43 -15.75
C ASN A 212 -7.39 -23.75 -14.62
N PHE A 213 -7.03 -22.77 -13.82
CA PHE A 213 -6.10 -22.92 -12.71
C PHE A 213 -6.51 -22.10 -11.47
N VAL A 214 -5.99 -22.51 -10.35
CA VAL A 214 -6.13 -21.88 -9.04
C VAL A 214 -4.77 -21.46 -8.55
N VAL A 215 -4.67 -20.30 -7.91
CA VAL A 215 -3.44 -19.81 -7.30
C VAL A 215 -3.46 -20.04 -5.80
N LEU A 216 -2.40 -20.62 -5.25
CA LEU A 216 -2.16 -20.75 -3.83
C LEU A 216 -1.01 -19.83 -3.41
N ILE A 217 -1.26 -18.95 -2.44
CA ILE A 217 -0.24 -18.08 -1.83
C ILE A 217 0.18 -18.70 -0.51
N CYS A 218 1.20 -19.56 -0.55
CA CYS A 218 1.56 -20.43 0.56
C CYS A 218 2.34 -19.72 1.66
N GLY A 219 2.88 -18.54 1.39
CA GLY A 219 3.81 -17.85 2.22
C GLY A 219 3.29 -16.60 2.92
N SER A 220 4.19 -16.03 3.68
CA SER A 220 4.04 -14.70 4.25
C SER A 220 5.43 -14.16 4.54
N ASN A 221 5.54 -12.86 4.71
CA ASN A 221 6.83 -12.25 5.08
C ASN A 221 7.43 -12.95 6.31
N ILE A 222 8.76 -12.93 6.45
CA ILE A 222 9.52 -13.67 7.48
C ILE A 222 9.05 -13.40 8.92
N ARG A 223 8.55 -12.19 9.22
CA ARG A 223 7.98 -11.82 10.52
C ARG A 223 6.57 -12.40 10.72
N GLY A 224 5.95 -12.87 9.66
CA GLY A 224 4.60 -13.44 9.65
C GLY A 224 4.56 -14.97 9.70
N LYS A 225 5.65 -15.66 9.99
CA LYS A 225 5.71 -17.15 10.01
C LYS A 225 4.56 -17.79 10.81
N ARG A 226 4.13 -17.19 11.92
CA ARG A 226 3.00 -17.68 12.72
C ARG A 226 1.63 -17.63 12.01
N LYS A 227 1.55 -16.92 10.88
CA LYS A 227 0.32 -16.80 10.06
C LYS A 227 0.28 -17.82 8.94
N ARG A 228 1.36 -18.57 8.71
CA ARG A 228 1.42 -19.59 7.66
C ARG A 228 0.56 -20.79 8.05
N TRP A 229 -0.25 -21.23 7.12
CA TRP A 229 -1.15 -22.39 7.33
C TRP A 229 -0.40 -23.71 7.39
N GLY A 230 0.79 -23.78 6.79
CA GLY A 230 1.69 -24.92 6.81
C GLY A 230 1.65 -25.76 5.54
N VAL A 231 2.83 -26.32 5.20
CA VAL A 231 3.06 -27.08 3.95
C VAL A 231 2.07 -28.23 3.78
N LYS A 232 1.84 -29.03 4.84
CA LYS A 232 0.92 -30.18 4.79
C LYS A 232 -0.48 -29.77 4.35
N ASN A 233 -1.03 -28.72 4.94
CA ASN A 233 -2.37 -28.23 4.62
C ASN A 233 -2.50 -27.77 3.16
N PHE A 234 -1.45 -27.12 2.62
CA PHE A 234 -1.42 -26.74 1.21
C PHE A 234 -1.29 -27.93 0.26
N ILE A 235 -0.55 -28.98 0.65
CA ILE A 235 -0.50 -30.25 -0.11
C ILE A 235 -1.89 -30.87 -0.18
N ASP A 236 -2.54 -31.04 0.97
CA ASP A 236 -3.87 -31.64 1.06
C ASP A 236 -4.90 -30.84 0.25
N LEU A 237 -4.83 -29.49 0.33
CA LEU A 237 -5.68 -28.61 -0.44
C LEU A 237 -5.43 -28.73 -1.95
N ALA A 238 -4.17 -28.76 -2.37
CA ALA A 238 -3.81 -28.89 -3.79
C ALA A 238 -4.35 -30.22 -4.37
N MET A 239 -4.23 -31.33 -3.61
CA MET A 239 -4.80 -32.63 -4.00
C MET A 239 -6.32 -32.58 -4.10
N LEU A 240 -7.01 -31.91 -3.15
CA LEU A 240 -8.46 -31.74 -3.20
C LEU A 240 -8.91 -30.93 -4.42
N ILE A 241 -8.25 -29.81 -4.71
CA ILE A 241 -8.54 -28.97 -5.88
C ILE A 241 -8.40 -29.78 -7.17
N LYS A 242 -7.31 -30.52 -7.33
CA LYS A 242 -7.07 -31.36 -8.50
C LYS A 242 -8.09 -32.48 -8.64
N LYS A 243 -8.36 -33.20 -7.54
CA LYS A 243 -9.26 -34.38 -7.54
C LYS A 243 -10.72 -33.99 -7.73
N LYS A 244 -11.21 -32.97 -6.98
CA LYS A 244 -12.61 -32.58 -6.94
C LYS A 244 -13.00 -31.55 -7.97
N LEU A 245 -12.12 -30.55 -8.20
CA LEU A 245 -12.44 -29.39 -9.04
C LEU A 245 -11.77 -29.45 -10.42
N LYS A 246 -10.80 -30.36 -10.61
CA LYS A 246 -10.07 -30.58 -11.88
C LYS A 246 -9.29 -29.35 -12.38
N TYR A 247 -8.95 -28.42 -11.48
CA TYR A 247 -8.10 -27.26 -11.83
C TYR A 247 -6.60 -27.60 -11.69
N LYS A 248 -5.76 -26.94 -12.50
CA LYS A 248 -4.34 -26.87 -12.24
C LYS A 248 -4.08 -26.03 -10.99
N VAL A 249 -3.01 -26.36 -10.27
CA VAL A 249 -2.58 -25.61 -9.08
C VAL A 249 -1.28 -24.89 -9.38
N VAL A 250 -1.26 -23.59 -9.09
CA VAL A 250 -0.12 -22.71 -9.25
C VAL A 250 0.28 -22.14 -7.89
N LEU A 251 1.53 -22.29 -7.50
CA LEU A 251 2.07 -21.70 -6.28
C LEU A 251 2.70 -20.35 -6.60
N ILE A 252 2.37 -19.34 -5.78
CA ILE A 252 2.95 -18.00 -5.83
C ILE A 252 3.52 -17.67 -4.44
N GLY A 253 4.69 -17.02 -4.44
CA GLY A 253 5.37 -16.57 -3.23
C GLY A 253 6.56 -15.70 -3.58
N GLY A 254 7.16 -15.07 -2.57
CA GLY A 254 8.40 -14.32 -2.68
C GLY A 254 9.62 -15.15 -2.30
N GLN A 255 10.77 -14.47 -2.18
CA GLN A 255 12.05 -15.09 -1.76
C GLN A 255 11.93 -15.84 -0.42
N ASP A 256 11.13 -15.33 0.52
CA ASP A 256 10.93 -15.92 1.85
C ASP A 256 10.10 -17.21 1.84
N ASP A 257 9.51 -17.58 0.71
CA ASP A 257 8.53 -18.65 0.57
C ASP A 257 9.02 -19.80 -0.31
N ILE A 258 10.27 -19.74 -0.79
CA ILE A 258 10.85 -20.71 -1.73
C ILE A 258 10.79 -22.12 -1.14
N ASP A 259 11.24 -22.31 0.10
CA ASP A 259 11.33 -23.63 0.73
C ASP A 259 9.96 -24.29 0.89
N GLU A 260 8.95 -23.51 1.31
CA GLU A 260 7.57 -24.02 1.42
C GLU A 260 7.01 -24.39 0.05
N CYS A 261 7.18 -23.51 -0.95
CA CYS A 261 6.69 -23.79 -2.30
C CYS A 261 7.38 -25.00 -2.94
N LEU A 262 8.68 -25.17 -2.73
CA LEU A 262 9.41 -26.38 -3.17
C LEU A 262 8.88 -27.64 -2.48
N SER A 263 8.69 -27.60 -1.15
CA SER A 263 8.17 -28.72 -0.39
C SER A 263 6.77 -29.16 -0.87
N ILE A 264 5.92 -28.19 -1.27
CA ILE A 264 4.59 -28.48 -1.81
C ILE A 264 4.70 -29.05 -3.23
N SER A 265 5.50 -28.43 -4.12
CA SER A 265 5.59 -28.88 -5.53
C SER A 265 6.31 -30.21 -5.69
N ASN A 266 7.26 -30.55 -4.82
CA ASN A 266 7.95 -31.86 -4.84
C ASN A 266 7.02 -33.02 -4.49
N ASN A 267 5.89 -32.77 -3.84
CA ASN A 267 4.90 -33.81 -3.52
C ASN A 267 4.06 -34.22 -4.74
N ASP A 268 3.93 -33.32 -5.73
CA ASP A 268 3.20 -33.57 -6.96
C ASP A 268 3.76 -32.72 -8.11
N ASN A 269 4.46 -33.36 -9.04
CA ASN A 269 5.13 -32.71 -10.19
C ASN A 269 4.19 -31.98 -11.14
N THR A 270 2.89 -32.12 -11.01
CA THR A 270 1.91 -31.39 -11.80
C THR A 270 1.52 -30.05 -11.17
N ILE A 271 2.00 -29.74 -9.96
CA ILE A 271 1.86 -28.43 -9.33
C ILE A 271 2.89 -27.48 -9.94
N ILE A 272 2.40 -26.38 -10.49
CA ILE A 272 3.23 -25.38 -11.14
C ILE A 272 3.79 -24.42 -10.08
N ASN A 273 5.12 -24.41 -9.92
CA ASN A 273 5.77 -23.56 -8.94
C ASN A 273 6.35 -22.29 -9.61
N LEU A 274 5.66 -21.17 -9.43
CA LEU A 274 6.05 -19.82 -9.86
C LEU A 274 6.59 -18.97 -8.69
N CYS A 275 6.88 -19.56 -7.54
CA CYS A 275 7.45 -18.86 -6.40
C CYS A 275 8.79 -18.22 -6.79
N ASN A 276 8.94 -16.91 -6.49
CA ASN A 276 10.10 -16.09 -6.83
C ASN A 276 10.45 -16.03 -8.34
N LYS A 277 9.48 -16.38 -9.22
CA LYS A 277 9.65 -16.34 -10.69
C LYS A 277 8.81 -15.24 -11.35
N THR A 278 8.12 -14.44 -10.56
CA THR A 278 7.24 -13.36 -11.04
C THR A 278 7.47 -12.10 -10.23
N ASN A 279 7.34 -10.94 -10.89
CA ASN A 279 7.25 -9.67 -10.20
C ASN A 279 5.79 -9.32 -9.84
N LEU A 280 5.59 -8.29 -9.00
CA LEU A 280 4.24 -7.91 -8.53
C LEU A 280 3.28 -7.50 -9.64
N ILE A 281 3.78 -6.94 -10.73
CA ILE A 281 2.94 -6.48 -11.84
C ILE A 281 2.52 -7.66 -12.71
N GLU A 282 3.42 -8.61 -12.93
CA GLU A 282 3.10 -9.86 -13.66
C GLU A 282 2.03 -10.67 -12.97
N LEU A 283 1.98 -10.63 -11.61
CA LEU A 283 0.95 -11.32 -10.84
C LEU A 283 -0.47 -10.83 -11.14
N ILE A 284 -0.66 -9.56 -11.55
CA ILE A 284 -1.99 -9.02 -11.87
C ILE A 284 -2.66 -9.81 -12.99
N GLU A 285 -1.91 -10.08 -14.07
CA GLU A 285 -2.43 -10.85 -15.20
C GLU A 285 -2.64 -12.33 -14.81
N ILE A 286 -1.72 -12.92 -14.05
CA ILE A 286 -1.85 -14.30 -13.57
C ILE A 286 -3.10 -14.43 -12.70
N PHE A 287 -3.32 -13.52 -11.76
CA PHE A 287 -4.47 -13.52 -10.87
C PHE A 287 -5.79 -13.31 -11.62
N SER A 288 -5.81 -12.39 -12.60
CA SER A 288 -7.02 -12.13 -13.41
C SER A 288 -7.40 -13.28 -14.33
N ASN A 289 -6.45 -14.15 -14.68
CA ASN A 289 -6.70 -15.36 -15.46
C ASN A 289 -6.99 -16.58 -14.58
N SER A 290 -6.73 -16.54 -13.29
CA SER A 290 -7.03 -17.63 -12.37
C SER A 290 -8.54 -17.78 -12.14
N LYS A 291 -8.98 -18.97 -11.74
CA LYS A 291 -10.37 -19.21 -11.33
C LYS A 291 -10.66 -18.58 -9.98
N PHE A 292 -9.74 -18.75 -9.03
CA PHE A 292 -9.73 -18.11 -7.71
C PHE A 292 -8.32 -18.21 -7.09
N ILE A 293 -8.12 -17.48 -6.00
CA ILE A 293 -6.88 -17.37 -5.25
C ILE A 293 -7.15 -17.72 -3.79
N ILE A 294 -6.26 -18.49 -3.18
CA ILE A 294 -6.30 -18.86 -1.76
C ILE A 294 -4.99 -18.46 -1.09
#